data_1b4085361a7f03c661370e32bbb86d8b
#
_entry.id   1b4085361a7f03c661370e32bbb86d8b
#
_cell.length_a   1.000
_cell.length_b   1.000
_cell.length_c   1.000
_cell.angle_alpha   90.00
_cell.angle_beta   90.00
_cell.angle_gamma   90.00
#
_symmetry.space_group_name_H-M   'P 1'
#
loop_
_entity.id
_entity.type
_entity.pdbx_description
1 polymer ?
#
loop_
_entity_poly.entity_id
_entity_poly.type
_entity_poly.pdbx_seq_one_letter_code
_entity_poly.pdbx_strand_id
1 'polypeptide(L)'
;MSAYLDTHVTLWLYAGETARISKRAADLINGEALLASPIVLLEMQYLREIGRLGATPHAVVAELKRRVGLQIQNRPLEAIVEQAQDLDWTRDVFDRLIVAQAALDATALVTTDRTIRKHYPKAVW
;
A
#
# COMPACT_ATOMS: atom_id res chain seq x y z
N MET A 1 12.38 3.70 10.98
CA MET A 1 10.95 3.33 11.05
C MET A 1 10.48 2.92 9.68
N SER A 2 9.25 2.55 9.53
CA SER A 2 8.73 2.04 8.26
C SER A 2 7.35 2.63 7.94
N ALA A 3 7.00 2.55 6.66
CA ALA A 3 5.68 2.95 6.18
C ALA A 3 5.22 1.97 5.10
N TYR A 4 3.98 1.53 5.20
CA TYR A 4 3.33 0.77 4.13
C TYR A 4 2.84 1.70 3.05
N LEU A 5 2.90 1.25 1.81
CA LEU A 5 2.35 1.97 0.66
C LEU A 5 1.06 1.29 0.18
N ASP A 6 0.03 2.08 -0.02
CA ASP A 6 -1.18 1.63 -0.70
C ASP A 6 -0.90 1.40 -2.18
N THR A 7 -1.74 0.63 -2.85
CA THR A 7 -1.53 0.20 -4.23
C THR A 7 -1.35 1.38 -5.19
N HIS A 8 -2.23 2.38 -5.14
CA HIS A 8 -2.14 3.51 -6.08
C HIS A 8 -0.88 4.34 -5.84
N VAL A 9 -0.48 4.55 -4.60
CA VAL A 9 0.77 5.26 -4.27
C VAL A 9 1.97 4.50 -4.83
N THR A 10 1.98 3.18 -4.67
CA THR A 10 3.02 2.30 -5.23
C THR A 10 3.11 2.47 -6.75
N LEU A 11 1.97 2.49 -7.44
CA LEU A 11 1.93 2.63 -8.89
C LEU A 11 2.35 4.03 -9.36
N TRP A 12 1.99 5.08 -8.62
CA TRP A 12 2.44 6.44 -8.96
C TRP A 12 3.97 6.57 -8.82
N LEU A 13 4.56 5.98 -7.80
CA LEU A 13 6.01 5.94 -7.67
C LEU A 13 6.64 5.21 -8.85
N TYR A 14 6.08 4.06 -9.22
CA TYR A 14 6.58 3.28 -10.36
C TYR A 14 6.51 4.08 -11.66
N ALA A 15 5.40 4.77 -11.91
CA ALA A 15 5.18 5.56 -13.12
C ALA A 15 5.93 6.90 -13.12
N GLY A 16 6.54 7.29 -12.01
CA GLY A 16 7.20 8.59 -11.88
C GLY A 16 6.22 9.76 -11.74
N GLU A 17 4.98 9.49 -11.37
CA GLU A 17 3.93 10.52 -11.22
C GLU A 17 4.02 11.21 -9.86
N THR A 18 5.18 11.77 -9.54
CA THR A 18 5.45 12.38 -8.23
C THR A 18 4.60 13.60 -7.93
N ALA A 19 4.09 14.29 -8.96
CA ALA A 19 3.18 15.42 -8.77
C ALA A 19 1.85 15.02 -8.10
N ARG A 20 1.47 13.75 -8.17
CA ARG A 20 0.27 13.24 -7.48
C ARG A 20 0.47 13.00 -6.00
N ILE A 21 1.73 13.00 -5.54
CA ILE A 21 2.08 12.67 -4.16
C ILE A 21 2.19 13.96 -3.36
N SER A 22 1.47 14.05 -2.24
CA SER A 22 1.53 15.22 -1.37
C SER A 22 2.94 15.40 -0.78
N LYS A 23 3.27 16.62 -0.36
CA LYS A 23 4.56 16.88 0.29
C LYS A 23 4.74 16.01 1.53
N ARG A 24 3.70 15.88 2.36
CA ARG A 24 3.76 15.08 3.58
C ARG A 24 4.01 13.60 3.28
N ALA A 25 3.33 13.05 2.28
CA ALA A 25 3.55 11.68 1.84
C ALA A 25 4.96 11.50 1.26
N ALA A 26 5.42 12.44 0.44
CA ALA A 26 6.77 12.41 -0.13
C ALA A 26 7.86 12.45 0.96
N ASP A 27 7.68 13.28 1.98
CA ASP A 27 8.63 13.35 3.09
C ASP A 27 8.71 12.01 3.83
N LEU A 28 7.58 11.36 4.06
CA LEU A 28 7.54 10.04 4.69
C LEU A 28 8.20 8.97 3.80
N ILE A 29 7.90 8.98 2.52
CA ILE A 29 8.47 8.05 1.55
C ILE A 29 10.00 8.18 1.50
N ASN A 30 10.51 9.41 1.54
CA ASN A 30 11.94 9.67 1.48
C ASN A 30 12.67 9.35 2.78
N GLY A 31 11.98 9.36 3.90
CA GLY A 31 12.59 9.22 5.24
C GLY A 31 12.44 7.86 5.90
N GLU A 32 11.57 7.00 5.39
CA GLU A 32 11.23 5.74 6.04
C GLU A 32 11.58 4.53 5.18
N ALA A 33 11.75 3.37 5.82
CA ALA A 33 11.81 2.09 5.10
C ALA A 33 10.42 1.79 4.53
N LEU A 34 10.36 1.48 3.23
CA LEU A 34 9.09 1.32 2.53
C LEU A 34 8.68 -0.15 2.44
N LEU A 35 7.46 -0.42 2.81
CA LEU A 35 6.86 -1.74 2.83
C LEU A 35 5.60 -1.77 1.97
N ALA A 36 5.29 -2.94 1.43
CA ALA A 36 3.99 -3.20 0.82
C ALA A 36 3.48 -4.56 1.30
N SER A 37 2.17 -4.64 1.51
CA SER A 37 1.50 -5.91 1.76
C SER A 37 1.54 -6.79 0.51
N PRO A 38 1.65 -8.12 0.64
CA PRO A 38 1.45 -9.02 -0.51
C PRO A 38 0.11 -8.81 -1.22
N ILE A 39 -0.88 -8.29 -0.53
CA ILE A 39 -2.20 -7.98 -1.11
C ILE A 39 -2.10 -6.91 -2.20
N VAL A 40 -1.14 -5.99 -2.08
CA VAL A 40 -0.86 -4.99 -3.13
C VAL A 40 -0.49 -5.69 -4.44
N LEU A 41 0.25 -6.80 -4.37
CA LEU A 41 0.59 -7.59 -5.57
C LEU A 41 -0.66 -8.13 -6.26
N LEU A 42 -1.62 -8.61 -5.50
CA LEU A 42 -2.86 -9.15 -6.06
C LEU A 42 -3.72 -8.04 -6.65
N GLU A 43 -3.81 -6.90 -5.98
CA GLU A 43 -4.55 -5.76 -6.52
C GLU A 43 -3.90 -5.25 -7.82
N MET A 44 -2.57 -5.18 -7.89
CA MET A 44 -1.87 -4.83 -9.13
C MET A 44 -2.20 -5.81 -10.26
N GLN A 45 -2.26 -7.11 -9.96
CA GLN A 45 -2.63 -8.11 -10.96
C GLN A 45 -4.08 -7.93 -11.40
N TYR A 46 -4.99 -7.64 -10.48
CA TYR A 46 -6.36 -7.30 -10.81
C TYR A 46 -6.44 -6.09 -11.75
N LEU A 47 -5.71 -5.02 -11.43
CA LEU A 47 -5.67 -3.81 -12.27
C LEU A 47 -5.11 -4.12 -13.67
N ARG A 48 -4.13 -5.01 -13.75
CA ARG A 48 -3.59 -5.46 -15.02
C ARG A 48 -4.63 -6.21 -15.84
N GLU A 49 -5.38 -7.10 -15.21
CA GLU A 49 -6.40 -7.90 -15.88
C GLU A 49 -7.56 -7.07 -16.42
N ILE A 50 -7.89 -5.97 -15.75
CA ILE A 50 -8.93 -5.04 -16.24
C ILE A 50 -8.38 -3.94 -17.15
N GLY A 51 -7.12 -4.02 -17.55
CA GLY A 51 -6.52 -3.10 -18.52
C GLY A 51 -6.05 -1.76 -17.97
N ARG A 52 -5.90 -1.62 -16.64
CA ARG A 52 -5.47 -0.39 -16.00
C ARG A 52 -4.00 -0.35 -15.62
N LEU A 53 -3.28 -1.44 -15.80
CA LEU A 53 -1.85 -1.53 -15.53
C LEU A 53 -1.21 -2.37 -16.63
N GLY A 54 -0.19 -1.83 -17.30
CA GLY A 54 0.50 -2.54 -18.37
C GLY A 54 1.63 -3.45 -17.87
N ALA A 55 2.21 -3.13 -16.73
CA ALA A 55 3.32 -3.90 -16.16
C ALA A 55 2.81 -5.06 -15.30
N THR A 56 3.66 -6.09 -15.11
CA THR A 56 3.38 -7.15 -14.15
C THR A 56 3.68 -6.66 -12.72
N PRO A 57 3.00 -7.20 -11.70
CA PRO A 57 3.35 -6.89 -10.31
C PRO A 57 4.82 -7.16 -10.00
N HIS A 58 5.37 -8.24 -10.52
CA HIS A 58 6.79 -8.57 -10.34
C HIS A 58 7.70 -7.46 -10.88
N ALA A 59 7.42 -6.94 -12.08
CA ALA A 59 8.22 -5.87 -12.67
C ALA A 59 8.14 -4.58 -11.86
N VAL A 60 6.95 -4.22 -11.37
CA VAL A 60 6.75 -3.04 -10.54
C VAL A 60 7.57 -3.15 -9.24
N VAL A 61 7.46 -4.27 -8.55
CA VAL A 61 8.18 -4.48 -7.29
C VAL A 61 9.69 -4.51 -7.49
N ALA A 62 10.18 -5.21 -8.52
CA ALA A 62 11.61 -5.29 -8.80
C ALA A 62 12.20 -3.89 -9.04
N GLU A 63 11.50 -3.05 -9.81
CA GLU A 63 11.95 -1.68 -10.07
C GLU A 63 11.93 -0.81 -8.82
N LEU A 64 10.87 -0.87 -8.02
CA LEU A 64 10.78 -0.08 -6.80
C LEU A 64 11.72 -0.57 -5.70
N LYS A 65 12.00 -1.88 -5.66
CA LYS A 65 13.05 -2.41 -4.78
C LYS A 65 14.40 -1.79 -5.11
N ARG A 66 14.71 -1.69 -6.40
CA ARG A 66 15.96 -1.09 -6.88
C ARG A 66 16.02 0.42 -6.61
N ARG A 67 14.93 1.15 -6.88
CA ARG A 67 14.89 2.62 -6.82
C ARG A 67 14.75 3.18 -5.42
N VAL A 68 13.88 2.57 -4.61
CA VAL A 68 13.50 3.11 -3.30
C VAL A 68 13.57 2.09 -2.16
N GLY A 69 14.08 0.89 -2.43
CA GLY A 69 14.23 -0.13 -1.41
C GLY A 69 12.91 -0.75 -0.93
N LEU A 70 11.85 -0.70 -1.74
CA LEU A 70 10.57 -1.29 -1.36
C LEU A 70 10.71 -2.76 -1.05
N GLN A 71 10.13 -3.21 0.06
CA GLN A 71 10.08 -4.61 0.44
C GLN A 71 8.65 -5.08 0.61
N ILE A 72 8.37 -6.30 0.15
CA ILE A 72 7.10 -6.95 0.44
C ILE A 72 7.19 -7.54 1.84
N GLN A 73 6.30 -7.10 2.72
CA GLN A 73 6.32 -7.49 4.13
C GLN A 73 5.33 -8.62 4.36
N ASN A 74 5.84 -9.78 4.73
CA ASN A 74 5.01 -10.93 5.06
C ASN A 74 4.53 -10.86 6.52
N ARG A 75 3.27 -11.24 6.72
CA ARG A 75 2.68 -11.50 8.02
C ARG A 75 1.75 -12.70 7.86
N PRO A 76 1.50 -13.47 8.92
CA PRO A 76 0.56 -14.58 8.83
C PRO A 76 -0.79 -14.10 8.33
N LEU A 77 -1.28 -14.71 7.25
CA LEU A 77 -2.54 -14.30 6.63
C LEU A 77 -3.70 -14.40 7.62
N GLU A 78 -3.70 -15.43 8.47
CA GLU A 78 -4.74 -15.58 9.50
C GLU A 78 -4.80 -14.37 10.43
N ALA A 79 -3.65 -13.85 10.87
CA ALA A 79 -3.60 -12.66 11.73
C ALA A 79 -4.11 -11.41 11.00
N ILE A 80 -3.78 -11.25 9.71
CA ILE A 80 -4.28 -10.14 8.90
C ILE A 80 -5.81 -10.23 8.75
N VAL A 81 -6.32 -11.42 8.45
CA VAL A 81 -7.76 -11.64 8.28
C VAL A 81 -8.52 -11.40 9.59
N GLU A 82 -7.97 -11.85 10.70
CA GLU A 82 -8.57 -11.60 12.03
C GLU A 82 -8.66 -10.09 12.30
N GLN A 83 -7.59 -9.35 12.05
CA GLN A 83 -7.58 -7.90 12.18
C GLN A 83 -8.59 -7.25 11.23
N ALA A 84 -8.70 -7.75 10.00
CA ALA A 84 -9.59 -7.22 8.98
C ALA A 84 -11.07 -7.38 9.33
N GLN A 85 -11.43 -8.35 10.15
CA GLN A 85 -12.82 -8.56 10.57
C GLN A 85 -13.40 -7.35 11.31
N ASP A 86 -12.55 -6.58 11.99
CA ASP A 86 -12.96 -5.39 12.73
C ASP A 86 -13.07 -4.13 11.86
N LEU A 87 -12.65 -4.20 10.60
CA LEU A 87 -12.64 -3.06 9.68
C LEU A 87 -13.91 -3.03 8.83
N ASP A 88 -15.05 -2.87 9.47
CA ASP A 88 -16.37 -2.98 8.84
C ASP A 88 -16.82 -1.72 8.08
N TRP A 89 -15.99 -0.68 8.06
CA TRP A 89 -16.27 0.58 7.37
C TRP A 89 -16.02 0.52 5.86
N THR A 90 -15.48 -0.58 5.34
CA THR A 90 -15.31 -0.82 3.91
C THR A 90 -15.66 -2.27 3.54
N ARG A 91 -16.15 -2.45 2.30
CA ARG A 91 -16.40 -3.77 1.70
C ARG A 91 -15.35 -4.10 0.64
N ASP A 92 -14.47 -3.16 0.30
CA ASP A 92 -13.37 -3.42 -0.61
C ASP A 92 -12.36 -4.36 0.05
N VAL A 93 -12.22 -5.56 -0.50
CA VAL A 93 -11.39 -6.61 0.09
C VAL A 93 -9.91 -6.23 0.08
N PHE A 94 -9.44 -5.59 -0.99
CA PHE A 94 -8.04 -5.17 -1.07
C PHE A 94 -7.73 -4.12 -0.01
N ASP A 95 -8.51 -3.05 0.05
CA ASP A 95 -8.33 -1.99 1.05
C ASP A 95 -8.39 -2.55 2.46
N ARG A 96 -9.37 -3.41 2.72
CA ARG A 96 -9.58 -3.99 4.03
C ARG A 96 -8.37 -4.79 4.52
N LEU A 97 -7.78 -5.61 3.65
CA LEU A 97 -6.60 -6.41 3.99
C LEU A 97 -5.33 -5.57 4.09
N ILE A 98 -5.16 -4.58 3.22
CA ILE A 98 -3.99 -3.69 3.25
C ILE A 98 -3.98 -2.88 4.54
N VAL A 99 -5.12 -2.28 4.91
CA VAL A 99 -5.24 -1.53 6.16
C VAL A 99 -5.06 -2.45 7.37
N ALA A 100 -5.63 -3.64 7.32
CA ALA A 100 -5.48 -4.61 8.41
C ALA A 100 -4.02 -4.96 8.68
N GLN A 101 -3.22 -5.16 7.64
CA GLN A 101 -1.81 -5.46 7.82
C GLN A 101 -1.05 -4.28 8.43
N ALA A 102 -1.29 -3.06 7.97
CA ALA A 102 -0.70 -1.87 8.55
C ALA A 102 -1.10 -1.71 10.02
N ALA A 103 -2.36 -1.94 10.34
CA ALA A 103 -2.88 -1.88 11.71
C ALA A 103 -2.28 -2.95 12.61
N LEU A 104 -2.11 -4.16 12.09
CA LEU A 104 -1.48 -5.27 12.82
C LEU A 104 -0.06 -4.91 13.25
N ASP A 105 0.66 -4.21 12.39
CA ASP A 105 2.02 -3.75 12.67
C ASP A 105 2.06 -2.37 13.37
N ALA A 106 0.91 -1.75 13.62
CA ALA A 106 0.79 -0.39 14.16
C ALA A 106 1.66 0.61 13.38
N THR A 107 1.66 0.52 12.06
CA THR A 107 2.57 1.22 11.15
C THR A 107 1.79 2.19 10.25
N ALA A 108 2.43 3.27 9.84
CA ALA A 108 1.85 4.23 8.91
C ALA A 108 1.49 3.57 7.58
N LEU A 109 0.39 4.03 6.98
CA LEU A 109 -0.02 3.65 5.63
C LEU A 109 -0.14 4.91 4.79
N VAL A 110 0.68 5.01 3.75
CA VAL A 110 0.63 6.12 2.81
C VAL A 110 -0.47 5.83 1.79
N THR A 111 -1.52 6.63 1.83
CA THR A 111 -2.70 6.45 0.97
C THR A 111 -3.41 7.78 0.74
N THR A 112 -3.95 7.94 -0.46
CA THR A 112 -4.83 9.07 -0.79
C THR A 112 -6.30 8.76 -0.53
N ASP A 113 -6.65 7.52 -0.25
CA ASP A 113 -8.05 7.10 -0.08
C ASP A 113 -8.69 7.79 1.11
N ARG A 114 -9.77 8.54 0.85
CA ARG A 114 -10.44 9.35 1.88
C ARG A 114 -11.10 8.51 2.96
N THR A 115 -11.64 7.36 2.60
CA THR A 115 -12.30 6.46 3.55
C THR A 115 -11.27 5.86 4.49
N ILE A 116 -10.15 5.39 3.96
CA ILE A 116 -9.05 4.89 4.79
C ILE A 116 -8.52 5.99 5.70
N ARG A 117 -8.29 7.18 5.17
CA ARG A 117 -7.78 8.32 5.95
C ARG A 117 -8.72 8.73 7.07
N LYS A 118 -10.02 8.56 6.87
CA LYS A 118 -11.02 8.86 7.91
C LYS A 118 -10.99 7.85 9.05
N HIS A 119 -10.72 6.58 8.76
CA HIS A 119 -10.88 5.49 9.71
C HIS A 119 -9.58 4.93 10.26
N TYR A 120 -8.47 5.01 9.54
CA TYR A 120 -7.18 4.53 10.01
C TYR A 120 -6.33 5.70 10.55
N PRO A 121 -6.08 5.77 11.88
CA PRO A 121 -5.40 6.93 12.47
C PRO A 121 -3.97 7.15 11.97
N LYS A 122 -3.30 6.09 11.50
CA LYS A 122 -1.92 6.18 10.98
C LYS A 122 -1.86 6.27 9.46
N ALA A 123 -2.97 6.56 8.80
CA ALA A 123 -2.98 6.89 7.39
C ALA A 123 -2.36 8.27 7.17
N VAL A 124 -1.51 8.39 6.15
CA VAL A 124 -0.76 9.62 5.84
C VAL A 124 -0.97 9.99 4.39
N TRP A 125 -1.27 11.29 4.19
CA TRP A 125 -1.30 11.90 2.86
C TRP A 125 -0.99 13.38 2.91
#